data_2a08b8f0a98a6ceff6ad8436014e91b4
#
_entry.id   2a08b8f0a98a6ceff6ad8436014e91b4
#
_cell.length_a   1.000
_cell.length_b   1.000
_cell.length_c   1.000
_cell.angle_alpha   90.00
_cell.angle_beta   90.00
_cell.angle_gamma   90.00
#
_symmetry.space_group_name_H-M   'P 1'
#
loop_
_entity.id
_entity.type
_entity.pdbx_description
1 polymer ?
#
loop_
_entity_poly.entity_id
_entity_poly.type
_entity_poly.pdbx_seq_one_letter_code
_entity_poly.pdbx_strand_id
1 'polypeptide(L)'
;MLDSPKSIANDQRIEALLLHHEIDTFNSAYAAALDEQRLADWAEMFTDDAFYVVISRENADRNMPVGLIYCENKGMLLDRAHAMKTEMFAPRYLRHIVGSPQVLGEESNGDIRARANYVVVQVLFDRPEAKLHQVGVYYDKFRRVGDGLKLAERRCVYDNLLVDNALCLPV
;
A
#
# COMPACT_ATOMS: atom_id res chain seq x y z
N MET A 1 33.97 23.81 -12.56
CA MET A 1 34.59 22.86 -11.62
C MET A 1 33.85 21.56 -11.80
N LEU A 2 34.46 20.54 -12.42
CA LEU A 2 33.80 19.25 -12.66
C LEU A 2 33.85 18.47 -11.33
N ASP A 3 32.69 18.06 -10.84
CA ASP A 3 32.60 17.24 -9.64
C ASP A 3 33.39 15.95 -9.80
N SER A 4 34.09 15.57 -8.75
CA SER A 4 34.89 14.34 -8.72
C SER A 4 33.96 13.12 -8.81
N PRO A 5 34.34 12.01 -9.49
CA PRO A 5 33.55 10.78 -9.57
C PRO A 5 33.12 10.22 -8.21
N LYS A 6 33.91 10.47 -7.16
CA LYS A 6 33.56 10.08 -5.77
C LYS A 6 32.44 10.95 -5.17
N SER A 7 32.33 12.22 -5.55
CA SER A 7 31.23 13.10 -5.15
C SER A 7 29.92 12.63 -5.76
N ILE A 8 29.89 12.39 -7.06
CA ILE A 8 28.71 11.92 -7.81
C ILE A 8 28.18 10.59 -7.25
N ALA A 9 29.09 9.64 -6.96
CA ALA A 9 28.69 8.36 -6.38
C ALA A 9 28.12 8.48 -4.96
N ASN A 10 28.60 9.46 -4.19
CA ASN A 10 28.08 9.72 -2.85
C ASN A 10 26.72 10.40 -2.90
N ASP A 11 26.52 11.35 -3.80
CA ASP A 11 25.24 12.04 -4.00
C ASP A 11 24.14 11.06 -4.44
N GLN A 12 24.43 10.15 -5.36
CA GLN A 12 23.49 9.09 -5.77
C GLN A 12 23.09 8.15 -4.62
N ARG A 13 24.05 7.84 -3.72
CA ARG A 13 23.75 7.04 -2.53
C ARG A 13 22.85 7.77 -1.53
N ILE A 14 23.08 9.07 -1.36
CA ILE A 14 22.25 9.91 -0.50
C ILE A 14 20.85 10.02 -1.06
N GLU A 15 20.69 10.25 -2.37
CA GLU A 15 19.39 10.30 -3.05
C GLU A 15 18.62 8.98 -2.88
N ALA A 16 19.30 7.84 -3.06
CA ALA A 16 18.69 6.51 -2.86
C ALA A 16 18.25 6.29 -1.41
N LEU A 17 19.02 6.74 -0.42
CA LEU A 17 18.66 6.65 1.00
C LEU A 17 17.48 7.56 1.34
N LEU A 18 17.44 8.78 0.80
CA LEU A 18 16.34 9.71 0.99
C LEU A 18 15.05 9.16 0.39
N LEU A 19 15.10 8.64 -0.84
CA LEU A 19 13.94 8.02 -1.47
C LEU A 19 13.43 6.80 -0.69
N HIS A 20 14.34 5.94 -0.23
CA HIS A 20 13.99 4.79 0.61
C HIS A 20 13.27 5.25 1.90
N HIS A 21 13.80 6.25 2.58
CA HIS A 21 13.22 6.81 3.80
C HIS A 21 11.85 7.45 3.53
N GLU A 22 11.69 8.15 2.41
CA GLU A 22 10.43 8.77 2.00
C GLU A 22 9.33 7.71 1.79
N ILE A 23 9.64 6.61 1.09
CA ILE A 23 8.70 5.50 0.88
C ILE A 23 8.39 4.78 2.20
N ASP A 24 9.36 4.57 3.07
CA ASP A 24 9.16 3.95 4.39
C ASP A 24 8.24 4.81 5.27
N THR A 25 8.46 6.12 5.29
CA THR A 25 7.61 7.09 5.98
C THR A 25 6.19 7.10 5.40
N PHE A 26 6.06 7.05 4.07
CA PHE A 26 4.78 6.95 3.39
C PHE A 26 4.02 5.68 3.81
N ASN A 27 4.67 4.52 3.79
CA ASN A 27 4.06 3.25 4.19
C ASN A 27 3.64 3.26 5.67
N SER A 28 4.41 3.90 6.54
CA SER A 28 4.03 4.08 7.94
C SER A 28 2.78 4.95 8.09
N ALA A 29 2.68 6.05 7.33
CA ALA A 29 1.49 6.91 7.32
C ALA A 29 0.27 6.20 6.71
N TYR A 30 0.47 5.40 5.66
CA TYR A 30 -0.57 4.56 5.04
C TYR A 30 -1.14 3.56 6.04
N ALA A 31 -0.27 2.80 6.72
CA ALA A 31 -0.65 1.85 7.75
C ALA A 31 -1.44 2.54 8.89
N ALA A 32 -0.95 3.68 9.38
CA ALA A 32 -1.64 4.44 10.43
C ALA A 32 -3.02 4.94 9.99
N ALA A 33 -3.18 5.40 8.75
CA ALA A 33 -4.47 5.84 8.22
C ALA A 33 -5.51 4.71 8.20
N LEU A 34 -5.10 3.48 7.83
CA LEU A 34 -5.97 2.31 7.85
C LEU A 34 -6.27 1.83 9.26
N ASP A 35 -5.27 1.73 10.13
CA ASP A 35 -5.39 1.26 11.51
C ASP A 35 -6.26 2.18 12.37
N GLU A 36 -6.24 3.47 12.09
CA GLU A 36 -7.04 4.49 12.75
C GLU A 36 -8.37 4.75 12.02
N GLN A 37 -8.66 3.99 10.97
CA GLN A 37 -9.88 4.11 10.15
C GLN A 37 -10.08 5.52 9.55
N ARG A 38 -8.99 6.24 9.29
CA ARG A 38 -8.98 7.52 8.57
C ARG A 38 -9.02 7.28 7.07
N LEU A 39 -10.10 6.62 6.60
CA LEU A 39 -10.20 6.11 5.24
C LEU A 39 -10.27 7.22 4.17
N ALA A 40 -10.75 8.41 4.53
CA ALA A 40 -10.70 9.56 3.63
C ALA A 40 -9.24 10.00 3.41
N ASP A 41 -8.44 10.09 4.48
CA ASP A 41 -7.01 10.42 4.39
C ASP A 41 -6.24 9.35 3.60
N TRP A 42 -6.59 8.08 3.81
CA TRP A 42 -6.04 6.96 3.04
C TRP A 42 -6.30 7.13 1.53
N ALA A 43 -7.51 7.47 1.12
CA ALA A 43 -7.84 7.67 -0.30
C ALA A 43 -7.10 8.88 -0.90
N GLU A 44 -6.79 9.92 -0.10
CA GLU A 44 -6.00 11.08 -0.55
C GLU A 44 -4.52 10.76 -0.81
N MET A 45 -4.03 9.63 -0.34
CA MET A 45 -2.67 9.17 -0.61
C MET A 45 -2.47 8.65 -2.04
N PHE A 46 -3.55 8.55 -2.82
CA PHE A 46 -3.52 8.06 -4.20
C PHE A 46 -3.63 9.21 -5.21
N THR A 47 -3.12 8.96 -6.43
CA THR A 47 -3.36 9.83 -7.59
C THR A 47 -4.79 9.66 -8.10
N ASP A 48 -5.28 10.59 -8.92
CA ASP A 48 -6.65 10.55 -9.42
C ASP A 48 -6.89 9.35 -10.37
N ASP A 49 -5.87 8.94 -11.11
CA ASP A 49 -5.82 7.81 -12.02
C ASP A 49 -5.31 6.52 -11.36
N ALA A 50 -5.29 6.46 -10.04
CA ALA A 50 -4.67 5.35 -9.32
C ALA A 50 -5.37 4.01 -9.56
N PHE A 51 -4.57 2.95 -9.53
CA PHE A 51 -5.06 1.56 -9.52
C PHE A 51 -4.76 0.90 -8.17
N TYR A 52 -5.79 0.32 -7.57
CA TYR A 52 -5.67 -0.41 -6.31
C TYR A 52 -6.36 -1.77 -6.38
N VAL A 53 -5.65 -2.83 -6.04
CA VAL A 53 -6.20 -4.19 -6.06
C VAL A 53 -5.68 -5.00 -4.86
N VAL A 54 -6.58 -5.76 -4.24
CA VAL A 54 -6.25 -6.82 -3.28
C VAL A 54 -6.56 -8.15 -3.95
N ILE A 55 -5.53 -8.93 -4.23
CA ILE A 55 -5.59 -10.11 -5.10
C ILE A 55 -4.79 -11.26 -4.50
N SER A 56 -5.26 -12.50 -4.67
CA SER A 56 -4.48 -13.66 -4.25
C SER A 56 -3.23 -13.85 -5.11
N ARG A 57 -2.18 -14.40 -4.52
CA ARG A 57 -0.96 -14.76 -5.26
C ARG A 57 -1.27 -15.66 -6.46
N GLU A 58 -2.15 -16.64 -6.30
CA GLU A 58 -2.54 -17.55 -7.38
C GLU A 58 -3.13 -16.80 -8.59
N ASN A 59 -4.03 -15.84 -8.35
CA ASN A 59 -4.61 -15.02 -9.41
C ASN A 59 -3.59 -14.05 -10.02
N ALA A 60 -2.74 -13.45 -9.19
CA ALA A 60 -1.70 -12.54 -9.66
C ALA A 60 -0.69 -13.26 -10.57
N ASP A 61 -0.22 -14.45 -10.17
CA ASP A 61 0.76 -15.24 -10.92
C ASP A 61 0.20 -15.73 -12.27
N ARG A 62 -1.13 -15.93 -12.34
CA ARG A 62 -1.85 -16.33 -13.56
C ARG A 62 -2.39 -15.15 -14.38
N ASN A 63 -2.11 -13.91 -13.98
CA ASN A 63 -2.65 -12.69 -14.59
C ASN A 63 -4.19 -12.69 -14.67
N MET A 64 -4.88 -13.28 -13.70
CA MET A 64 -6.34 -13.29 -13.63
C MET A 64 -6.81 -11.97 -12.98
N PRO A 65 -7.83 -11.29 -13.57
CA PRO A 65 -8.25 -9.96 -13.10
C PRO A 65 -9.20 -10.00 -11.88
N VAL A 66 -9.26 -11.11 -11.14
CA VAL A 66 -10.21 -11.30 -10.03
C VAL A 66 -9.53 -11.00 -8.70
N GLY A 67 -9.84 -9.84 -8.13
CA GLY A 67 -9.41 -9.42 -6.79
C GLY A 67 -10.56 -9.36 -5.80
N LEU A 68 -10.26 -9.37 -4.50
CA LEU A 68 -11.23 -9.14 -3.42
C LEU A 68 -11.66 -7.66 -3.38
N ILE A 69 -10.73 -6.77 -3.69
CA ILE A 69 -10.94 -5.34 -3.87
C ILE A 69 -10.33 -4.96 -5.22
N TYR A 70 -11.04 -4.13 -5.97
CA TYR A 70 -10.60 -3.67 -7.27
C TYR A 70 -11.09 -2.24 -7.50
N CYS A 71 -10.17 -1.28 -7.60
CA CYS A 71 -10.48 0.13 -7.81
C CYS A 71 -9.59 0.66 -8.95
N GLU A 72 -10.20 1.24 -9.98
CA GLU A 72 -9.53 1.73 -11.19
C GLU A 72 -9.23 3.23 -11.16
N ASN A 73 -9.67 3.91 -10.11
CA ASN A 73 -9.42 5.34 -9.92
C ASN A 73 -9.70 5.74 -8.46
N LYS A 74 -9.31 6.97 -8.11
CA LYS A 74 -9.51 7.54 -6.77
C LYS A 74 -11.00 7.65 -6.39
N GLY A 75 -11.90 7.89 -7.35
CA GLY A 75 -13.34 7.91 -7.08
C GLY A 75 -13.83 6.62 -6.44
N MET A 76 -13.42 5.46 -6.99
CA MET A 76 -13.75 4.15 -6.41
C MET A 76 -13.15 3.92 -5.01
N LEU A 77 -11.96 4.49 -4.73
CA LEU A 77 -11.36 4.45 -3.39
C LEU A 77 -12.18 5.28 -2.39
N LEU A 78 -12.63 6.47 -2.79
CA LEU A 78 -13.49 7.34 -1.98
C LEU A 78 -14.86 6.71 -1.72
N ASP A 79 -15.48 6.10 -2.73
CA ASP A 79 -16.75 5.37 -2.58
C ASP A 79 -16.60 4.22 -1.57
N ARG A 80 -15.49 3.47 -1.66
CA ARG A 80 -15.18 2.43 -0.68
C ARG A 80 -15.00 3.01 0.72
N ALA A 81 -14.22 4.08 0.87
CA ALA A 81 -14.01 4.76 2.15
C ALA A 81 -15.33 5.25 2.77
N HIS A 82 -16.28 5.69 1.93
CA HIS A 82 -17.61 6.11 2.37
C HIS A 82 -18.47 4.93 2.82
N ALA A 83 -18.51 3.85 2.03
CA ALA A 83 -19.29 2.64 2.35
C ALA A 83 -18.86 2.02 3.69
N MET A 84 -17.55 2.03 3.98
CA MET A 84 -17.03 1.46 5.23
C MET A 84 -17.47 2.16 6.50
N LYS A 85 -17.85 3.45 6.42
CA LYS A 85 -18.38 4.20 7.58
C LYS A 85 -19.77 3.72 8.00
N THR A 86 -20.52 3.14 7.08
CA THR A 86 -21.94 2.79 7.27
C THR A 86 -22.17 1.29 7.43
N GLU A 87 -21.25 0.43 6.95
CA GLU A 87 -21.51 -1.01 6.79
C GLU A 87 -20.46 -1.90 7.47
N MET A 88 -20.02 -1.57 8.68
CA MET A 88 -19.08 -2.41 9.40
C MET A 88 -19.80 -3.57 10.11
N PHE A 89 -19.85 -4.74 9.48
CA PHE A 89 -20.52 -5.93 10.02
C PHE A 89 -19.84 -6.55 11.25
N ALA A 90 -18.54 -6.35 11.42
CA ALA A 90 -17.79 -6.88 12.55
C ALA A 90 -16.73 -5.86 12.99
N PRO A 91 -17.02 -5.07 14.03
CA PRO A 91 -16.06 -4.11 14.56
C PRO A 91 -14.76 -4.78 14.97
N ARG A 92 -13.65 -4.20 14.54
CA ARG A 92 -12.31 -4.74 14.75
C ARG A 92 -11.24 -3.67 14.77
N TYR A 93 -10.16 -3.96 15.45
CA TYR A 93 -8.90 -3.26 15.28
C TYR A 93 -8.06 -4.00 14.25
N LEU A 94 -7.43 -3.25 13.36
CA LEU A 94 -6.38 -3.76 12.46
C LEU A 94 -5.03 -3.21 12.90
N ARG A 95 -3.97 -3.95 12.57
CA ARG A 95 -2.59 -3.49 12.68
C ARG A 95 -1.83 -3.95 11.46
N HIS A 96 -1.44 -2.97 10.65
CA HIS A 96 -0.60 -3.17 9.47
C HIS A 96 0.86 -3.09 9.88
N ILE A 97 1.60 -4.15 9.62
CA ILE A 97 3.05 -4.21 9.81
C ILE A 97 3.65 -4.27 8.41
N VAL A 98 4.23 -3.16 7.97
CA VAL A 98 4.86 -3.07 6.65
C VAL A 98 6.37 -3.17 6.83
N GLY A 99 6.98 -4.08 6.08
CA GLY A 99 8.43 -4.25 6.10
C GLY A 99 9.14 -3.14 5.34
N SER A 100 10.44 -3.06 5.52
CA SER A 100 11.28 -2.09 4.82
C SER A 100 11.09 -2.18 3.30
N PRO A 101 10.87 -1.06 2.59
CA PRO A 101 10.61 -1.06 1.17
C PRO A 101 11.87 -1.39 0.36
N GLN A 102 11.69 -2.04 -0.77
CA GLN A 102 12.72 -2.25 -1.78
C GLN A 102 12.39 -1.42 -3.01
N VAL A 103 13.20 -0.41 -3.30
CA VAL A 103 13.09 0.37 -4.54
C VAL A 103 13.59 -0.48 -5.70
N LEU A 104 12.77 -0.68 -6.73
CA LEU A 104 13.05 -1.54 -7.88
C LEU A 104 13.50 -0.75 -9.11
N GLY A 105 13.39 0.58 -9.08
CA GLY A 105 13.77 1.49 -10.16
C GLY A 105 12.60 2.39 -10.57
N GLU A 106 12.83 3.16 -11.61
CA GLU A 106 11.91 4.15 -12.17
C GLU A 106 11.42 3.71 -13.55
N GLU A 107 10.16 3.95 -13.86
CA GLU A 107 9.56 3.72 -15.18
C GLU A 107 9.81 4.91 -16.11
N SER A 108 9.59 4.72 -17.41
CA SER A 108 9.80 5.79 -18.42
C SER A 108 8.90 7.02 -18.22
N ASN A 109 7.79 6.88 -17.50
CA ASN A 109 6.88 7.97 -17.15
C ASN A 109 7.25 8.68 -15.83
N GLY A 110 8.34 8.27 -15.18
CA GLY A 110 8.80 8.82 -13.90
C GLY A 110 8.16 8.18 -12.66
N ASP A 111 7.33 7.16 -12.82
CA ASP A 111 6.75 6.44 -11.68
C ASP A 111 7.82 5.52 -11.04
N ILE A 112 7.96 5.59 -9.74
CA ILE A 112 8.95 4.84 -8.96
C ILE A 112 8.34 3.50 -8.55
N ARG A 113 8.94 2.39 -8.99
CA ARG A 113 8.53 1.05 -8.58
C ARG A 113 9.19 0.66 -7.26
N ALA A 114 8.37 0.15 -6.35
CA ALA A 114 8.84 -0.40 -5.09
C ALA A 114 8.02 -1.63 -4.70
N ARG A 115 8.52 -2.39 -3.72
CA ARG A 115 7.76 -3.45 -3.06
C ARG A 115 8.08 -3.49 -1.58
N ALA A 116 7.12 -3.97 -0.77
CA ALA A 116 7.31 -4.21 0.65
C ALA A 116 6.48 -5.41 1.10
N ASN A 117 7.01 -6.23 1.99
CA ASN A 117 6.20 -7.27 2.63
C ASN A 117 5.23 -6.61 3.61
N TYR A 118 4.03 -7.18 3.77
CA TYR A 118 3.09 -6.71 4.77
C TYR A 118 2.44 -7.86 5.53
N VAL A 119 2.06 -7.56 6.76
CA VAL A 119 1.25 -8.42 7.63
C VAL A 119 0.15 -7.57 8.23
N VAL A 120 -1.09 -8.06 8.17
CA VAL A 120 -2.22 -7.44 8.85
C VAL A 120 -2.72 -8.38 9.94
N VAL A 121 -2.73 -7.89 11.16
CA VAL A 121 -3.30 -8.57 12.33
C VAL A 121 -4.64 -7.93 12.65
N GLN A 122 -5.65 -8.74 12.97
CA GLN A 122 -6.96 -8.26 13.43
C GLN A 122 -7.26 -8.72 14.84
N VAL A 123 -7.98 -7.86 15.59
CA VAL A 123 -8.60 -8.18 16.87
C VAL A 123 -10.07 -7.81 16.77
N LEU A 124 -10.96 -8.80 16.80
CA LEU A 124 -12.40 -8.57 16.84
C LEU A 124 -12.80 -8.07 18.25
N PHE A 125 -13.79 -7.17 18.32
CA PHE A 125 -14.20 -6.58 19.61
C PHE A 125 -14.84 -7.61 20.58
N ASP A 126 -15.39 -8.69 20.02
CA ASP A 126 -16.03 -9.77 20.78
C ASP A 126 -15.12 -11.00 21.03
N ARG A 127 -13.83 -10.89 20.68
CA ARG A 127 -12.85 -11.98 20.79
C ARG A 127 -11.59 -11.51 21.51
N PRO A 128 -11.03 -12.32 22.42
CA PRO A 128 -9.80 -11.96 23.13
C PRO A 128 -8.55 -12.19 22.30
N GLU A 129 -8.61 -13.00 21.22
CA GLU A 129 -7.42 -13.40 20.45
C GLU A 129 -7.18 -12.46 19.27
N ALA A 130 -5.91 -12.09 19.10
CA ALA A 130 -5.44 -11.53 17.85
C ALA A 130 -5.28 -12.64 16.79
N LYS A 131 -5.74 -12.37 15.56
CA LYS A 131 -5.60 -13.29 14.43
C LYS A 131 -4.80 -12.67 13.32
N LEU A 132 -3.99 -13.48 12.65
CA LEU A 132 -3.45 -13.12 11.36
C LEU A 132 -4.61 -12.96 10.38
N HIS A 133 -4.76 -11.75 9.83
CA HIS A 133 -5.80 -11.44 8.86
C HIS A 133 -5.31 -11.65 7.44
N GLN A 134 -4.16 -11.07 7.11
CA GLN A 134 -3.57 -11.17 5.79
C GLN A 134 -2.05 -11.04 5.85
N VAL A 135 -1.36 -11.74 4.95
CA VAL A 135 0.09 -11.62 4.74
C VAL A 135 0.37 -11.63 3.25
N GLY A 136 1.32 -10.81 2.81
CA GLY A 136 1.64 -10.73 1.39
C GLY A 136 2.68 -9.68 1.06
N VAL A 137 2.63 -9.21 -0.18
CA VAL A 137 3.55 -8.21 -0.72
C VAL A 137 2.76 -7.09 -1.38
N TYR A 138 3.09 -5.86 -1.05
CA TYR A 138 2.71 -4.69 -1.82
C TYR A 138 3.67 -4.56 -3.01
N TYR A 139 3.11 -4.42 -4.20
CA TYR A 139 3.79 -3.99 -5.41
C TYR A 139 3.26 -2.62 -5.78
N ASP A 140 4.12 -1.63 -5.70
CA ASP A 140 3.75 -0.22 -5.75
C ASP A 140 4.36 0.50 -6.93
N LYS A 141 3.62 1.51 -7.42
CA LYS A 141 4.15 2.61 -8.23
C LYS A 141 3.84 3.91 -7.52
N PHE A 142 4.88 4.63 -7.18
CA PHE A 142 4.79 5.95 -6.58
C PHE A 142 5.01 7.02 -7.64
N ARG A 143 4.20 8.06 -7.61
CA ARG A 143 4.36 9.25 -8.44
C ARG A 143 4.66 10.46 -7.57
N ARG A 144 5.61 11.31 -8.01
CA ARG A 144 5.84 12.59 -7.37
C ARG A 144 4.72 13.56 -7.70
N VAL A 145 4.12 14.14 -6.66
CA VAL A 145 3.06 15.17 -6.79
C VAL A 145 3.42 16.32 -5.84
N GLY A 146 3.81 17.45 -6.39
CA GLY A 146 4.44 18.52 -5.59
C GLY A 146 5.73 18.02 -4.93
N ASP A 147 5.85 18.26 -3.63
CA ASP A 147 7.04 17.86 -2.86
C ASP A 147 6.94 16.46 -2.24
N GLY A 148 5.86 15.71 -2.50
CA GLY A 148 5.62 14.41 -1.88
C GLY A 148 5.39 13.28 -2.87
N LEU A 149 5.10 12.10 -2.33
CA LEU A 149 4.74 10.90 -3.07
C LEU A 149 3.24 10.63 -2.96
N LYS A 150 2.64 10.11 -4.04
CA LYS A 150 1.32 9.47 -4.07
C LYS A 150 1.42 8.11 -4.74
N LEU A 151 0.51 7.21 -4.39
CA LEU A 151 0.37 5.92 -5.06
C LEU A 151 -0.35 6.10 -6.39
N ALA A 152 0.33 5.81 -7.49
CA ALA A 152 -0.28 5.63 -8.80
C ALA A 152 -0.80 4.18 -8.97
N GLU A 153 -0.17 3.21 -8.29
CA GLU A 153 -0.62 1.82 -8.25
C GLU A 153 -0.21 1.17 -6.93
N ARG A 154 -1.11 0.40 -6.31
CA ARG A 154 -0.79 -0.56 -5.25
C ARG A 154 -1.51 -1.88 -5.51
N ARG A 155 -0.73 -2.94 -5.65
CA ARG A 155 -1.22 -4.31 -5.72
C ARG A 155 -0.87 -5.01 -4.42
N CYS A 156 -1.88 -5.31 -3.62
CA CYS A 156 -1.76 -6.10 -2.40
C CYS A 156 -1.90 -7.57 -2.77
N VAL A 157 -0.78 -8.25 -3.03
CA VAL A 157 -0.77 -9.67 -3.42
C VAL A 157 -0.63 -10.50 -2.16
N TYR A 158 -1.73 -11.13 -1.73
CA TYR A 158 -1.76 -11.91 -0.49
C TYR A 158 -1.50 -13.40 -0.71
N ASP A 159 -0.91 -14.04 0.31
CA ASP A 159 -0.47 -15.43 0.31
C ASP A 159 -1.46 -16.38 1.00
N ASN A 160 -2.43 -15.84 1.74
CA ASN A 160 -3.43 -16.64 2.44
C ASN A 160 -4.28 -17.45 1.44
N LEU A 161 -4.49 -18.75 1.72
CA LEU A 161 -5.41 -19.56 0.91
C LEU A 161 -6.87 -19.09 1.05
N LEU A 162 -7.23 -18.68 2.26
CA LEU A 162 -8.56 -18.13 2.57
C LEU A 162 -8.38 -16.83 3.35
N VAL A 163 -9.14 -15.82 2.96
CA VAL A 163 -9.31 -14.57 3.71
C VAL A 163 -10.73 -14.57 4.25
N ASP A 164 -10.91 -14.18 5.51
CA ASP A 164 -12.25 -14.09 6.11
C ASP A 164 -13.17 -13.25 5.22
N ASN A 165 -14.42 -13.72 5.04
CA ASN A 165 -15.42 -13.15 4.12
C ASN A 165 -15.76 -11.66 4.35
N ALA A 166 -15.23 -11.07 5.39
CA ALA A 166 -15.42 -9.67 5.74
C ALA A 166 -14.18 -8.80 5.41
N LEU A 167 -13.49 -9.05 4.28
CA LEU A 167 -12.51 -8.09 3.76
C LEU A 167 -13.24 -6.86 3.21
N CYS A 168 -13.79 -6.08 4.12
CA CYS A 168 -14.43 -4.82 3.77
C CYS A 168 -13.41 -3.69 3.78
N LEU A 169 -12.48 -3.68 4.74
CA LEU A 169 -11.45 -2.67 4.89
C LEU A 169 -10.29 -2.91 3.90
N PRO A 170 -9.71 -1.84 3.37
CA PRO A 170 -8.46 -1.91 2.61
C PRO A 170 -7.32 -2.49 3.46
N VAL A 171 -6.29 -2.95 2.79
CA VAL A 171 -5.07 -3.49 3.42
C VAL A 171 -3.82 -2.83 2.87
#